data_fb7dcf433fa2e2f98e7abcdeda777a91
#
_entry.id   fb7dcf433fa2e2f98e7abcdeda777a91
#
_cell.length_a   1.000
_cell.length_b   1.000
_cell.length_c   1.000
_cell.angle_alpha   90.00
_cell.angle_beta   90.00
_cell.angle_gamma   90.00
#
_symmetry.space_group_name_H-M   'P 1'
#
loop_
_entity.id
_entity.type
_entity.pdbx_description
1 polymer ?
#
loop_
_entity_poly.entity_id
_entity_poly.type
_entity_poly.pdbx_seq_one_letter_code
_entity_poly.pdbx_strand_id
1 'polypeptide(L)'
;MSPWLWLLVPVALYLLVEFKTSRPDGTLLRIHPFRRILQYLLPTRNEAVVYFDAFCDAENLQAFLAEHKAAGTGADMTHATIAAANIALAATPKMNRFVVGRRVYQRGARWLTFSMKRARMDREAQISTVKLEMKDSETFLELAARMNGNIVEERSGKKTRTDKEIDIFNFFPRPVLRGGTWLLRTADEYNLLPSWYINGDPMFTSIFVANLGSLGMGAGYHHLFEYGNCPLFIMVGKVEDKVVPYKGEIAIRPILHVRFTYEERIEDGLNARFGIDRMIKVLADPKKYLNEGPLWPQKDFE
;
A
#
# COMPACT_ATOMS: atom_id res chain seq x y z
N MET A 1 -29.10 -1.61 -45.24
CA MET A 1 -27.84 -1.99 -44.54
C MET A 1 -27.90 -3.48 -44.27
N SER A 2 -26.87 -4.23 -44.66
CA SER A 2 -26.82 -5.69 -44.46
C SER A 2 -26.86 -6.00 -42.95
N PRO A 3 -27.68 -7.00 -42.51
CA PRO A 3 -27.76 -7.38 -41.08
C PRO A 3 -26.39 -7.79 -40.50
N TRP A 4 -25.44 -8.18 -41.28
CA TRP A 4 -24.07 -8.50 -40.88
C TRP A 4 -23.28 -7.31 -40.36
N LEU A 5 -23.65 -6.06 -40.73
CA LEU A 5 -23.02 -4.86 -40.22
C LEU A 5 -23.26 -4.67 -38.71
N TRP A 6 -24.39 -5.14 -38.18
CA TRP A 6 -24.70 -5.09 -36.78
C TRP A 6 -23.83 -6.02 -35.92
N LEU A 7 -23.30 -7.11 -36.54
CA LEU A 7 -22.35 -8.02 -35.83
C LEU A 7 -20.94 -7.42 -35.75
N LEU A 8 -20.59 -6.48 -36.63
CA LEU A 8 -19.29 -5.81 -36.56
C LEU A 8 -19.20 -4.78 -35.47
N VAL A 9 -20.32 -4.21 -35.02
CA VAL A 9 -20.35 -3.20 -33.95
C VAL A 9 -19.84 -3.76 -32.63
N PRO A 10 -20.35 -4.88 -32.06
CA PRO A 10 -19.82 -5.44 -30.82
C PRO A 10 -18.35 -5.88 -30.93
N VAL A 11 -17.93 -6.40 -32.10
CA VAL A 11 -16.51 -6.75 -32.35
C VAL A 11 -15.63 -5.51 -32.31
N ALA A 12 -16.04 -4.44 -32.97
CA ALA A 12 -15.29 -3.17 -32.96
C ALA A 12 -15.23 -2.57 -31.55
N LEU A 13 -16.34 -2.58 -30.81
CA LEU A 13 -16.37 -2.12 -29.42
C LEU A 13 -15.46 -2.98 -28.52
N TYR A 14 -15.49 -4.30 -28.66
CA TYR A 14 -14.59 -5.20 -27.94
C TYR A 14 -13.14 -4.88 -28.24
N LEU A 15 -12.76 -4.73 -29.51
CA LEU A 15 -11.40 -4.39 -29.89
C LEU A 15 -10.95 -3.03 -29.34
N LEU A 16 -11.83 -2.01 -29.39
CA LEU A 16 -11.55 -0.69 -28.81
C LEU A 16 -11.25 -0.78 -27.31
N VAL A 17 -12.04 -1.56 -26.58
CA VAL A 17 -11.87 -1.75 -25.15
C VAL A 17 -10.64 -2.61 -24.85
N GLU A 18 -10.39 -3.69 -25.62
CA GLU A 18 -9.23 -4.58 -25.45
C GLU A 18 -7.90 -3.82 -25.67
N PHE A 19 -7.85 -2.93 -26.65
CA PHE A 19 -6.64 -2.15 -26.93
C PHE A 19 -6.51 -0.86 -26.12
N LYS A 20 -7.49 -0.53 -25.28
CA LYS A 20 -7.41 0.62 -24.37
C LYS A 20 -6.36 0.38 -23.29
N THR A 21 -5.31 1.20 -23.31
CA THR A 21 -4.20 1.11 -22.36
C THR A 21 -4.09 2.32 -21.43
N SER A 22 -4.79 3.40 -21.76
CA SER A 22 -4.79 4.61 -20.94
C SER A 22 -5.61 4.42 -19.66
N ARG A 23 -5.02 4.80 -18.52
CA ARG A 23 -5.71 4.81 -17.22
C ARG A 23 -5.23 5.99 -16.37
N PRO A 24 -6.06 6.47 -15.42
CA PRO A 24 -5.76 7.73 -14.71
C PRO A 24 -4.64 7.61 -13.67
N ASP A 25 -4.36 6.42 -13.15
CA ASP A 25 -3.44 6.19 -12.02
C ASP A 25 -2.07 5.64 -12.45
N GLY A 26 -1.82 5.49 -13.77
CA GLY A 26 -0.51 5.01 -14.21
C GLY A 26 -0.31 5.02 -15.73
N THR A 27 0.94 4.90 -16.12
CA THR A 27 1.39 4.84 -17.51
C THR A 27 1.82 3.43 -17.87
N LEU A 28 1.34 2.90 -18.99
CA LEU A 28 1.71 1.57 -19.49
C LEU A 28 3.22 1.47 -19.71
N LEU A 29 3.83 0.39 -19.20
CA LEU A 29 5.24 0.09 -19.42
C LEU A 29 5.44 -0.92 -20.54
N ARG A 30 6.49 -0.70 -21.32
CA ARG A 30 7.07 -1.75 -22.16
C ARG A 30 7.99 -2.60 -21.30
N ILE A 31 7.62 -3.85 -21.07
CA ILE A 31 8.38 -4.79 -20.25
C ILE A 31 9.08 -5.84 -21.12
N HIS A 32 10.14 -6.44 -20.58
CA HIS A 32 10.86 -7.52 -21.25
C HIS A 32 9.92 -8.70 -21.57
N PRO A 33 10.07 -9.40 -22.72
CA PRO A 33 9.19 -10.51 -23.11
C PRO A 33 9.03 -11.59 -22.05
N PHE A 34 10.11 -11.95 -21.32
CA PHE A 34 10.02 -12.89 -20.21
C PHE A 34 9.03 -12.43 -19.12
N ARG A 35 9.09 -11.15 -18.71
CA ARG A 35 8.14 -10.59 -17.73
C ARG A 35 6.70 -10.55 -18.28
N ARG A 36 6.55 -10.37 -19.58
CA ARG A 36 5.24 -10.42 -20.23
C ARG A 36 4.61 -11.81 -20.11
N ILE A 37 5.39 -12.87 -20.28
CA ILE A 37 4.92 -14.26 -20.12
C ILE A 37 4.46 -14.50 -18.68
N LEU A 38 5.17 -14.00 -17.68
CA LEU A 38 4.79 -14.14 -16.26
C LEU A 38 3.37 -13.60 -15.97
N GLN A 39 2.91 -12.57 -16.69
CA GLN A 39 1.56 -12.03 -16.53
C GLN A 39 0.46 -13.04 -16.92
N TYR A 40 0.80 -14.04 -17.71
CA TYR A 40 -0.12 -15.11 -18.16
C TYR A 40 0.07 -16.39 -17.35
N LEU A 41 1.29 -16.67 -16.89
CA LEU A 41 1.58 -17.85 -16.05
C LEU A 41 1.08 -17.67 -14.61
N LEU A 42 1.05 -16.42 -14.12
CA LEU A 42 0.58 -16.04 -12.80
C LEU A 42 -0.64 -15.12 -12.98
N PRO A 43 -1.83 -15.65 -13.30
CA PRO A 43 -2.99 -14.86 -13.70
C PRO A 43 -3.57 -14.00 -12.58
N THR A 44 -3.44 -14.45 -11.32
CA THR A 44 -3.95 -13.73 -10.15
C THR A 44 -2.81 -13.08 -9.36
N ARG A 45 -3.16 -12.11 -8.53
CA ARG A 45 -2.18 -11.43 -7.67
C ARG A 45 -1.67 -12.35 -6.58
N ASN A 46 -2.56 -13.19 -6.02
CA ASN A 46 -2.18 -14.11 -4.96
C ASN A 46 -1.32 -15.30 -5.44
N GLU A 47 -1.39 -15.69 -6.70
CA GLU A 47 -0.45 -16.65 -7.28
C GLU A 47 0.96 -16.06 -7.45
N ALA A 48 1.06 -14.74 -7.57
CA ALA A 48 2.31 -14.00 -7.74
C ALA A 48 2.83 -13.38 -6.42
N VAL A 49 2.35 -13.86 -5.26
CA VAL A 49 2.75 -13.32 -3.96
C VAL A 49 4.08 -13.88 -3.52
N VAL A 50 4.95 -12.99 -3.06
CA VAL A 50 6.17 -13.34 -2.34
C VAL A 50 6.16 -12.67 -0.97
N TYR A 51 6.60 -13.40 0.06
CA TYR A 51 6.68 -12.92 1.43
C TYR A 51 8.13 -12.74 1.85
N PHE A 52 8.43 -11.61 2.50
CA PHE A 52 9.73 -11.35 3.11
C PHE A 52 9.57 -10.92 4.56
N ASP A 53 10.45 -11.44 5.40
CA ASP A 53 10.63 -10.97 6.76
C ASP A 53 11.84 -10.04 6.84
N ALA A 54 11.68 -8.92 7.54
CA ALA A 54 12.77 -8.04 7.89
C ALA A 54 12.71 -7.70 9.39
N PHE A 55 13.87 -7.54 9.96
CA PHE A 55 14.05 -7.25 11.37
C PHE A 55 14.85 -5.96 11.53
N CYS A 56 14.38 -5.09 12.39
CA CYS A 56 14.99 -3.80 12.68
C CYS A 56 15.29 -3.70 14.16
N ASP A 57 16.52 -3.32 14.52
CA ASP A 57 16.79 -2.87 15.88
C ASP A 57 16.00 -1.57 16.12
N ALA A 58 15.08 -1.62 17.06
CA ALA A 58 14.10 -0.57 17.29
C ALA A 58 14.49 0.40 18.42
N GLU A 59 15.69 0.30 19.00
CA GLU A 59 16.10 1.18 20.11
C GLU A 59 16.01 2.66 19.73
N ASN A 60 16.64 3.04 18.62
CA ASN A 60 16.59 4.42 18.14
C ASN A 60 15.16 4.84 17.73
N LEU A 61 14.39 3.92 17.16
CA LEU A 61 13.00 4.20 16.77
C LEU A 61 12.12 4.45 17.99
N GLN A 62 12.27 3.63 19.04
CA GLN A 62 11.53 3.83 20.28
C GLN A 62 11.90 5.15 20.96
N ALA A 63 13.21 5.49 21.01
CA ALA A 63 13.67 6.77 21.55
C ALA A 63 13.10 7.96 20.75
N PHE A 64 13.14 7.89 19.42
CA PHE A 64 12.56 8.90 18.54
C PHE A 64 11.06 9.10 18.77
N LEU A 65 10.31 8.01 18.83
CA LEU A 65 8.86 8.08 19.08
C LEU A 65 8.53 8.56 20.50
N ALA A 66 9.37 8.25 21.50
CA ALA A 66 9.21 8.76 22.87
C ALA A 66 9.42 10.29 22.92
N GLU A 67 10.40 10.82 22.22
CA GLU A 67 10.62 12.28 22.08
C GLU A 67 9.40 12.97 21.45
N HIS A 68 8.86 12.41 20.37
CA HIS A 68 7.66 12.93 19.72
C HIS A 68 6.41 12.85 20.60
N LYS A 69 6.29 11.79 21.38
CA LYS A 69 5.21 11.64 22.37
C LYS A 69 5.33 12.72 23.45
N ALA A 70 6.51 12.96 23.98
CA ALA A 70 6.76 14.02 24.97
C ALA A 70 6.48 15.40 24.40
N ALA A 71 6.78 15.64 23.13
CA ALA A 71 6.48 16.89 22.41
C ALA A 71 5.00 17.03 22.00
N GLY A 72 4.14 16.02 22.26
CA GLY A 72 2.71 16.07 21.96
C GLY A 72 2.35 16.04 20.46
N THR A 73 3.26 15.60 19.59
CA THR A 73 3.02 15.57 18.12
C THR A 73 1.99 14.51 17.70
N GLY A 74 1.70 13.53 18.55
CA GLY A 74 0.82 12.40 18.25
C GLY A 74 1.41 11.38 17.27
N ALA A 75 2.70 11.49 16.93
CA ALA A 75 3.38 10.54 16.05
C ALA A 75 3.60 9.20 16.77
N ASP A 76 3.36 8.11 16.07
CA ASP A 76 3.52 6.73 16.55
C ASP A 76 4.22 5.84 15.52
N MET A 77 4.30 4.54 15.81
CA MET A 77 4.91 3.52 14.94
C MET A 77 4.31 3.53 13.52
N THR A 78 3.01 3.76 13.39
CA THR A 78 2.35 3.79 12.08
C THR A 78 2.85 4.97 11.23
N HIS A 79 3.01 6.14 11.86
CA HIS A 79 3.53 7.34 11.20
C HIS A 79 4.97 7.13 10.71
N ALA A 80 5.84 6.60 11.56
CA ALA A 80 7.22 6.29 11.18
C ALA A 80 7.28 5.25 10.06
N THR A 81 6.43 4.22 10.11
CA THR A 81 6.34 3.18 9.07
C THR A 81 5.90 3.77 7.72
N ILE A 82 4.86 4.61 7.72
CA ILE A 82 4.37 5.27 6.50
C ILE A 82 5.45 6.19 5.91
N ALA A 83 6.14 6.97 6.74
CA ALA A 83 7.24 7.83 6.30
C ALA A 83 8.39 7.02 5.70
N ALA A 84 8.82 5.95 6.37
CA ALA A 84 9.87 5.05 5.89
C ALA A 84 9.48 4.34 4.58
N ALA A 85 8.23 3.88 4.47
CA ALA A 85 7.69 3.28 3.26
C ALA A 85 7.64 4.28 2.09
N ASN A 86 7.27 5.54 2.35
CA ASN A 86 7.29 6.60 1.35
C ASN A 86 8.71 6.86 0.81
N ILE A 87 9.68 7.01 1.70
CA ILE A 87 11.10 7.22 1.32
C ILE A 87 11.62 6.03 0.51
N ALA A 88 11.38 4.80 0.97
CA ALA A 88 11.80 3.59 0.27
C ALA A 88 11.18 3.48 -1.13
N LEU A 89 9.90 3.82 -1.25
CA LEU A 89 9.18 3.77 -2.53
C LEU A 89 9.65 4.87 -3.49
N ALA A 90 9.94 6.08 -2.99
CA ALA A 90 10.52 7.17 -3.77
C ALA A 90 11.91 6.81 -4.30
N ALA A 91 12.74 6.21 -3.44
CA ALA A 91 14.09 5.74 -3.79
C ALA A 91 14.08 4.49 -4.70
N THR A 92 12.97 3.76 -4.79
CA THR A 92 12.85 2.56 -5.62
C THR A 92 11.59 2.62 -6.50
N PRO A 93 11.54 3.50 -7.50
CA PRO A 93 10.31 3.76 -8.30
C PRO A 93 9.76 2.51 -9.00
N LYS A 94 10.60 1.52 -9.29
CA LYS A 94 10.17 0.24 -9.87
C LYS A 94 9.23 -0.55 -8.97
N MET A 95 9.29 -0.34 -7.64
CA MET A 95 8.34 -0.95 -6.71
C MET A 95 7.00 -0.20 -6.67
N ASN A 96 6.91 0.99 -7.26
CA ASN A 96 5.66 1.74 -7.43
C ASN A 96 4.97 1.43 -8.76
N ARG A 97 4.92 0.15 -9.12
CA ARG A 97 4.24 -0.40 -10.29
C ARG A 97 3.04 -1.23 -9.85
N PHE A 98 2.14 -1.49 -10.77
CA PHE A 98 1.01 -2.39 -10.52
C PHE A 98 0.60 -3.10 -11.81
N VAL A 99 -0.18 -4.17 -11.67
CA VAL A 99 -0.66 -4.98 -12.79
C VAL A 99 -2.18 -4.89 -12.87
N VAL A 100 -2.68 -4.58 -14.06
CA VAL A 100 -4.10 -4.60 -14.40
C VAL A 100 -4.25 -5.10 -15.83
N GLY A 101 -5.21 -5.98 -16.09
CA GLY A 101 -5.45 -6.54 -17.43
C GLY A 101 -4.22 -7.20 -18.03
N ARG A 102 -3.38 -7.86 -17.21
CA ARG A 102 -2.09 -8.48 -17.61
C ARG A 102 -1.09 -7.49 -18.23
N ARG A 103 -1.20 -6.23 -17.86
CA ARG A 103 -0.32 -5.13 -18.27
C ARG A 103 0.30 -4.49 -17.04
N VAL A 104 1.58 -4.13 -17.15
CA VAL A 104 2.31 -3.48 -16.06
C VAL A 104 2.28 -1.98 -16.27
N TYR A 105 1.92 -1.26 -15.22
CA TYR A 105 1.84 0.20 -15.21
C TYR A 105 2.81 0.79 -14.20
N GLN A 106 3.44 1.92 -14.55
CA GLN A 106 4.12 2.77 -13.59
C GLN A 106 3.12 3.73 -12.98
N ARG A 107 2.97 3.70 -11.66
CA ARG A 107 2.10 4.66 -10.97
C ARG A 107 2.71 6.05 -11.00
N GLY A 108 1.87 7.06 -11.22
CA GLY A 108 2.31 8.47 -11.32
C GLY A 108 2.58 9.11 -9.97
N ALA A 109 1.78 8.76 -8.95
CA ALA A 109 1.91 9.27 -7.59
C ALA A 109 2.21 8.12 -6.61
N ARG A 110 2.65 8.43 -5.39
CA ARG A 110 2.80 7.46 -4.31
C ARG A 110 1.61 7.57 -3.39
N TRP A 111 0.79 6.53 -3.36
CA TRP A 111 -0.37 6.42 -2.50
C TRP A 111 -0.11 5.39 -1.42
N LEU A 112 -0.25 5.76 -0.16
CA LEU A 112 -0.13 4.84 0.94
C LEU A 112 -1.47 4.77 1.68
N THR A 113 -1.89 3.54 1.97
CA THR A 113 -3.11 3.27 2.74
C THR A 113 -2.74 2.56 4.02
N PHE A 114 -3.37 2.93 5.12
CA PHE A 114 -3.24 2.16 6.36
C PHE A 114 -4.60 1.88 6.97
N SER A 115 -4.69 0.76 7.69
CA SER A 115 -5.89 0.36 8.42
C SER A 115 -5.77 0.70 9.90
N MET A 116 -6.91 1.04 10.49
CA MET A 116 -7.03 1.29 11.92
C MET A 116 -8.41 0.86 12.45
N LYS A 117 -8.50 0.53 13.73
CA LYS A 117 -9.78 0.42 14.40
C LYS A 117 -10.29 1.80 14.83
N ARG A 118 -11.58 2.08 14.61
CA ARG A 118 -12.20 3.35 15.02
C ARG A 118 -12.20 3.53 16.53
N ALA A 119 -12.50 2.47 17.28
CA ALA A 119 -12.30 2.42 18.73
C ALA A 119 -11.13 1.50 19.06
N ARG A 120 -10.13 2.04 19.76
CA ARG A 120 -8.92 1.29 20.10
C ARG A 120 -9.25 0.18 21.08
N MET A 121 -8.75 -1.05 20.84
CA MET A 121 -8.96 -2.24 21.68
C MET A 121 -10.42 -2.71 21.82
N ASP A 122 -11.35 -2.13 21.07
CA ASP A 122 -12.71 -2.63 20.95
C ASP A 122 -12.79 -3.70 19.85
N ARG A 123 -13.26 -4.90 20.22
CA ARG A 123 -13.37 -6.04 19.29
C ARG A 123 -14.41 -5.80 18.21
N GLU A 124 -15.51 -5.12 18.53
CA GLU A 124 -16.63 -4.86 17.66
C GLU A 124 -16.45 -3.58 16.83
N ALA A 125 -15.44 -2.76 17.16
CA ALA A 125 -15.18 -1.54 16.39
C ALA A 125 -14.85 -1.85 14.94
N GLN A 126 -15.45 -1.09 14.03
CA GLN A 126 -15.18 -1.16 12.61
C GLN A 126 -13.71 -0.85 12.31
N ILE A 127 -13.19 -1.54 11.30
CA ILE A 127 -11.90 -1.21 10.68
C ILE A 127 -12.16 -0.11 9.67
N SER A 128 -11.38 0.96 9.78
CA SER A 128 -11.34 2.05 8.81
C SER A 128 -10.01 2.06 8.09
N THR A 129 -10.02 2.63 6.90
CA THR A 129 -8.80 2.79 6.08
C THR A 129 -8.61 4.25 5.73
N VAL A 130 -7.39 4.73 5.85
CA VAL A 130 -6.99 6.07 5.46
C VAL A 130 -6.02 5.95 4.28
N LYS A 131 -6.35 6.59 3.16
CA LYS A 131 -5.51 6.65 1.96
C LYS A 131 -4.94 8.05 1.81
N LEU A 132 -3.64 8.13 1.60
CA LEU A 132 -2.90 9.39 1.50
C LEU A 132 -2.01 9.42 0.27
N GLU A 133 -2.05 10.52 -0.45
CA GLU A 133 -1.03 10.83 -1.44
C GLU A 133 0.20 11.39 -0.73
N MET A 134 1.38 10.85 -1.04
CA MET A 134 2.64 11.29 -0.47
C MET A 134 3.22 12.46 -1.27
N LYS A 135 3.69 13.47 -0.57
CA LYS A 135 4.31 14.68 -1.15
C LYS A 135 5.81 14.65 -0.89
N ASP A 136 6.63 15.02 -1.88
CA ASP A 136 8.10 15.05 -1.73
C ASP A 136 8.56 16.09 -0.72
N SER A 137 7.99 17.28 -0.78
CA SER A 137 8.38 18.41 0.08
C SER A 137 7.84 18.33 1.51
N GLU A 138 7.04 17.30 1.85
CA GLU A 138 6.41 17.15 3.16
C GLU A 138 7.43 16.66 4.19
N THR A 139 7.48 17.29 5.34
CA THR A 139 8.27 16.84 6.49
C THR A 139 7.55 15.74 7.26
N PHE A 140 8.27 15.02 8.14
CA PHE A 140 7.65 14.00 8.99
C PHE A 140 6.54 14.55 9.89
N LEU A 141 6.73 15.75 10.44
CA LEU A 141 5.72 16.39 11.30
C LEU A 141 4.47 16.80 10.53
N GLU A 142 4.62 17.33 9.32
CA GLU A 142 3.48 17.66 8.46
C GLU A 142 2.71 16.41 8.04
N LEU A 143 3.40 15.33 7.68
CA LEU A 143 2.79 14.04 7.42
C LEU A 143 2.03 13.52 8.64
N ALA A 144 2.67 13.56 9.83
CA ALA A 144 2.05 13.09 11.07
C ALA A 144 0.80 13.91 11.43
N ALA A 145 0.85 15.23 11.28
CA ALA A 145 -0.29 16.11 11.52
C ALA A 145 -1.45 15.80 10.55
N ARG A 146 -1.15 15.59 9.27
CA ARG A 146 -2.14 15.24 8.25
C ARG A 146 -2.74 13.85 8.50
N MET A 147 -1.93 12.86 8.88
CA MET A 147 -2.41 11.53 9.27
C MET A 147 -3.34 11.61 10.48
N ASN A 148 -2.93 12.35 11.53
CA ASN A 148 -3.73 12.53 12.74
C ASN A 148 -5.06 13.23 12.44
N GLY A 149 -5.09 14.22 11.55
CA GLY A 149 -6.33 14.86 11.09
C GLY A 149 -7.32 13.85 10.51
N ASN A 150 -6.86 13.01 9.58
CA ASN A 150 -7.69 11.95 8.99
C ASN A 150 -8.13 10.88 10.03
N ILE A 151 -7.25 10.51 10.96
CA ILE A 151 -7.59 9.57 12.05
C ILE A 151 -8.71 10.14 12.92
N VAL A 152 -8.63 11.41 13.28
CA VAL A 152 -9.67 12.10 14.07
C VAL A 152 -10.99 12.14 13.31
N GLU A 153 -10.96 12.44 12.01
CA GLU A 153 -12.16 12.44 11.16
C GLU A 153 -12.80 11.05 11.13
N GLU A 154 -12.03 9.99 10.89
CA GLU A 154 -12.52 8.61 10.87
C GLU A 154 -13.09 8.15 12.23
N ARG A 155 -12.57 8.69 13.34
CA ARG A 155 -13.05 8.41 14.72
C ARG A 155 -14.17 9.31 15.18
N SER A 156 -14.53 10.34 14.42
CA SER A 156 -15.54 11.32 14.84
C SER A 156 -16.97 10.78 14.93
N GLY A 157 -17.21 9.54 14.49
CA GLY A 157 -18.54 8.92 14.41
C GLY A 157 -19.40 9.42 13.25
N LYS A 158 -18.89 10.37 12.45
CA LYS A 158 -19.57 10.77 11.21
C LYS A 158 -19.41 9.67 10.16
N LYS A 159 -20.48 9.42 9.41
CA LYS A 159 -20.41 8.47 8.29
C LYS A 159 -19.48 9.00 7.22
N THR A 160 -18.37 8.28 7.02
CA THR A 160 -17.43 8.55 5.96
C THR A 160 -17.98 8.10 4.60
N ARG A 161 -17.25 8.39 3.52
CA ARG A 161 -17.62 7.90 2.19
C ARG A 161 -17.71 6.37 2.16
N THR A 162 -16.71 5.70 2.76
CA THR A 162 -16.66 4.24 2.86
C THR A 162 -17.87 3.66 3.59
N ASP A 163 -18.34 4.31 4.68
CA ASP A 163 -19.53 3.86 5.40
C ASP A 163 -20.78 3.93 4.54
N LYS A 164 -20.94 5.03 3.78
CA LYS A 164 -22.06 5.18 2.86
C LYS A 164 -22.04 4.13 1.75
N GLU A 165 -20.85 3.83 1.22
CA GLU A 165 -20.67 2.77 0.22
C GLU A 165 -21.01 1.38 0.79
N ILE A 166 -20.61 1.09 2.04
CA ILE A 166 -20.98 -0.15 2.75
C ILE A 166 -22.49 -0.22 3.00
N ASP A 167 -23.12 0.87 3.43
CA ASP A 167 -24.57 0.91 3.64
C ASP A 167 -25.33 0.63 2.33
N ILE A 168 -24.90 1.26 1.23
CA ILE A 168 -25.46 1.02 -0.11
C ILE A 168 -25.25 -0.43 -0.51
N PHE A 169 -24.04 -0.96 -0.29
CA PHE A 169 -23.72 -2.34 -0.61
C PHE A 169 -24.61 -3.34 0.14
N ASN A 170 -24.85 -3.11 1.43
CA ASN A 170 -25.69 -3.97 2.25
C ASN A 170 -27.18 -3.92 1.88
N PHE A 171 -27.62 -2.89 1.16
CA PHE A 171 -29.01 -2.79 0.70
C PHE A 171 -29.34 -3.76 -0.44
N PHE A 172 -28.35 -4.15 -1.24
CA PHE A 172 -28.57 -4.98 -2.42
C PHE A 172 -28.55 -6.49 -2.14
N PRO A 173 -29.42 -7.28 -2.81
CA PRO A 173 -29.38 -8.72 -2.70
C PRO A 173 -28.12 -9.31 -3.36
N ARG A 174 -27.73 -10.49 -2.89
CA ARG A 174 -26.51 -11.21 -3.33
C ARG A 174 -26.29 -11.26 -4.86
N PRO A 175 -27.28 -11.53 -5.72
CA PRO A 175 -27.06 -11.55 -7.17
C PRO A 175 -26.59 -10.20 -7.73
N VAL A 176 -27.17 -9.09 -7.22
CA VAL A 176 -26.79 -7.72 -7.62
C VAL A 176 -25.36 -7.41 -7.17
N LEU A 177 -24.99 -7.79 -5.93
CA LEU A 177 -23.63 -7.62 -5.43
C LEU A 177 -22.62 -8.40 -6.26
N ARG A 178 -22.91 -9.64 -6.61
CA ARG A 178 -22.04 -10.45 -7.49
C ARG A 178 -21.88 -9.84 -8.88
N GLY A 179 -22.98 -9.40 -9.48
CA GLY A 179 -22.97 -8.73 -10.79
C GLY A 179 -22.20 -7.41 -10.73
N GLY A 180 -22.47 -6.57 -9.72
CA GLY A 180 -21.80 -5.29 -9.53
C GLY A 180 -20.29 -5.42 -9.30
N THR A 181 -19.86 -6.33 -8.43
CA THR A 181 -18.43 -6.58 -8.19
C THR A 181 -17.73 -7.18 -9.41
N TRP A 182 -18.40 -8.07 -10.15
CA TRP A 182 -17.89 -8.57 -11.43
C TRP A 182 -17.72 -7.44 -12.45
N LEU A 183 -18.72 -6.57 -12.58
CA LEU A 183 -18.66 -5.43 -13.49
C LEU A 183 -17.54 -4.46 -13.15
N LEU A 184 -17.35 -4.14 -11.85
CA LEU A 184 -16.27 -3.26 -11.39
C LEU A 184 -14.89 -3.86 -11.69
N ARG A 185 -14.68 -5.16 -11.44
CA ARG A 185 -13.44 -5.85 -11.77
C ARG A 185 -13.16 -5.85 -13.28
N THR A 186 -14.20 -6.14 -14.07
CA THR A 186 -14.10 -6.13 -15.53
C THR A 186 -13.80 -4.72 -16.04
N ALA A 187 -14.45 -3.68 -15.49
CA ALA A 187 -14.18 -2.30 -15.84
C ALA A 187 -12.74 -1.88 -15.50
N ASP A 188 -12.19 -2.35 -14.37
CA ASP A 188 -10.78 -2.11 -14.03
C ASP A 188 -9.85 -2.82 -15.01
N GLU A 189 -10.08 -4.10 -15.30
CA GLU A 189 -9.27 -4.91 -16.22
C GLU A 189 -9.13 -4.25 -17.60
N TYR A 190 -10.20 -3.62 -18.08
CA TYR A 190 -10.23 -2.91 -19.35
C TYR A 190 -9.94 -1.40 -19.25
N ASN A 191 -9.42 -0.91 -18.12
CA ASN A 191 -9.08 0.50 -17.90
C ASN A 191 -10.26 1.47 -18.09
N LEU A 192 -11.46 1.08 -17.67
CA LEU A 192 -12.68 1.88 -17.81
C LEU A 192 -13.05 2.63 -16.53
N LEU A 193 -12.39 2.35 -15.40
CA LEU A 193 -12.69 3.04 -14.15
C LEU A 193 -12.25 4.52 -14.21
N PRO A 194 -13.10 5.44 -13.78
CA PRO A 194 -12.78 6.86 -13.77
C PRO A 194 -11.85 7.23 -12.62
N SER A 195 -11.13 8.36 -12.75
CA SER A 195 -10.16 8.85 -11.76
C SER A 195 -10.77 9.07 -10.38
N TRP A 196 -11.99 9.61 -10.31
CA TRP A 196 -12.66 9.86 -9.02
C TRP A 196 -12.92 8.58 -8.22
N TYR A 197 -13.17 7.46 -8.91
CA TYR A 197 -13.35 6.16 -8.29
C TYR A 197 -12.01 5.63 -7.76
N ILE A 198 -11.02 5.54 -8.63
CA ILE A 198 -9.67 5.04 -8.30
C ILE A 198 -9.03 5.86 -7.18
N ASN A 199 -9.14 7.19 -7.24
CA ASN A 199 -8.54 8.06 -6.23
C ASN A 199 -9.26 7.96 -4.87
N GLY A 200 -10.56 7.69 -4.88
CA GLY A 200 -11.36 7.58 -3.66
C GLY A 200 -11.30 6.23 -2.96
N ASP A 201 -10.97 5.16 -3.67
CA ASP A 201 -10.97 3.80 -3.12
C ASP A 201 -9.58 3.43 -2.54
N PRO A 202 -9.51 2.99 -1.28
CA PRO A 202 -8.25 2.66 -0.59
C PRO A 202 -7.52 1.43 -1.16
N MET A 203 -8.18 0.61 -1.98
CA MET A 203 -7.55 -0.56 -2.61
C MET A 203 -6.73 -0.21 -3.86
N PHE A 204 -6.88 1.01 -4.40
CA PHE A 204 -6.04 1.54 -5.49
C PHE A 204 -4.90 2.37 -4.90
N THR A 205 -3.89 1.68 -4.36
CA THR A 205 -2.79 2.29 -3.62
C THR A 205 -1.45 1.65 -3.99
N SER A 206 -0.34 2.31 -3.65
CA SER A 206 1.01 1.75 -3.84
C SER A 206 1.36 0.73 -2.78
N ILE A 207 1.03 1.04 -1.53
CA ILE A 207 1.33 0.19 -0.36
C ILE A 207 0.15 0.24 0.59
N PHE A 208 -0.20 -0.91 1.15
CA PHE A 208 -1.12 -1.02 2.27
C PHE A 208 -0.34 -1.38 3.54
N VAL A 209 -0.55 -0.65 4.63
CA VAL A 209 0.14 -0.86 5.90
C VAL A 209 -0.86 -1.26 6.99
N ALA A 210 -0.55 -2.31 7.73
CA ALA A 210 -1.29 -2.68 8.92
C ALA A 210 -0.34 -2.84 10.12
N ASN A 211 -0.61 -2.11 11.20
CA ASN A 211 0.18 -2.16 12.43
C ASN A 211 -0.48 -3.08 13.47
N LEU A 212 -0.13 -4.36 13.43
CA LEU A 212 -0.57 -5.34 14.42
C LEU A 212 0.13 -5.18 15.77
N GLY A 213 1.31 -4.56 15.78
CA GLY A 213 2.03 -4.24 17.03
C GLY A 213 1.21 -3.36 17.96
N SER A 214 0.37 -2.48 17.41
CA SER A 214 -0.57 -1.66 18.18
C SER A 214 -1.64 -2.48 18.93
N LEU A 215 -1.84 -3.73 18.52
CA LEU A 215 -2.74 -4.72 19.12
C LEU A 215 -1.99 -5.76 19.98
N GLY A 216 -0.66 -5.58 20.16
CA GLY A 216 0.19 -6.52 20.89
C GLY A 216 0.55 -7.81 20.13
N MET A 217 0.32 -7.84 18.80
CA MET A 217 0.55 -9.01 17.96
C MET A 217 1.88 -8.91 17.19
N GLY A 218 2.46 -10.06 16.86
CA GLY A 218 3.57 -10.14 15.89
C GLY A 218 3.11 -9.82 14.46
N ALA A 219 4.07 -9.67 13.54
CA ALA A 219 3.77 -9.45 12.14
C ALA A 219 3.16 -10.71 11.51
N GLY A 220 1.88 -10.64 11.13
CA GLY A 220 1.17 -11.73 10.46
C GLY A 220 1.49 -11.82 8.97
N TYR A 221 1.19 -12.95 8.34
CA TYR A 221 1.14 -13.07 6.88
C TYR A 221 -0.19 -12.50 6.36
N HIS A 222 -0.12 -11.67 5.34
CA HIS A 222 -1.31 -11.12 4.72
C HIS A 222 -1.26 -11.31 3.20
N HIS A 223 -2.33 -11.83 2.63
CA HIS A 223 -2.48 -11.93 1.18
C HIS A 223 -2.67 -10.55 0.54
N LEU A 224 -2.49 -10.45 -0.77
CA LEU A 224 -2.89 -9.28 -1.53
C LEU A 224 -4.38 -9.39 -1.93
N PHE A 225 -5.05 -8.23 -2.03
CA PHE A 225 -6.43 -8.19 -2.49
C PHE A 225 -6.48 -8.30 -4.02
N GLU A 226 -7.38 -9.16 -4.54
CA GLU A 226 -7.62 -9.24 -5.99
C GLU A 226 -8.43 -8.05 -6.52
N TYR A 227 -9.18 -7.38 -5.65
CA TYR A 227 -9.84 -6.13 -5.96
C TYR A 227 -8.90 -4.95 -5.76
N GLY A 228 -8.99 -3.94 -6.65
CA GLY A 228 -8.06 -2.83 -6.69
C GLY A 228 -6.72 -3.21 -7.34
N ASN A 229 -5.68 -2.43 -7.07
CA ASN A 229 -4.37 -2.64 -7.68
C ASN A 229 -3.18 -2.42 -6.73
N CYS A 230 -3.39 -2.71 -5.44
CA CYS A 230 -2.34 -2.62 -4.43
C CYS A 230 -1.36 -3.80 -4.56
N PRO A 231 -0.10 -3.58 -4.94
CA PRO A 231 0.89 -4.64 -5.14
C PRO A 231 1.72 -4.96 -3.91
N LEU A 232 1.67 -4.12 -2.86
CA LEU A 232 2.54 -4.20 -1.69
C LEU A 232 1.74 -4.12 -0.41
N PHE A 233 2.00 -5.02 0.53
CA PHE A 233 1.41 -5.00 1.87
C PHE A 233 2.51 -5.08 2.92
N ILE A 234 2.44 -4.22 3.94
CA ILE A 234 3.40 -4.16 5.04
C ILE A 234 2.66 -4.45 6.35
N MET A 235 3.09 -5.50 7.04
CA MET A 235 2.61 -5.90 8.36
C MET A 235 3.66 -5.55 9.41
N VAL A 236 3.33 -4.62 10.29
CA VAL A 236 4.20 -4.21 11.39
C VAL A 236 3.82 -4.99 12.65
N GLY A 237 4.75 -5.73 13.20
CA GLY A 237 4.58 -6.45 14.46
C GLY A 237 4.87 -5.59 15.69
N LYS A 238 4.66 -6.14 16.87
CA LYS A 238 5.13 -5.53 18.11
C LYS A 238 6.66 -5.59 18.19
N VAL A 239 7.25 -4.64 18.90
CA VAL A 239 8.66 -4.72 19.29
C VAL A 239 8.81 -5.76 20.39
N GLU A 240 9.79 -6.66 20.25
CA GLU A 240 10.08 -7.72 21.20
C GLU A 240 11.58 -7.76 21.50
N ASP A 241 11.92 -8.01 22.75
CA ASP A 241 13.30 -8.26 23.15
C ASP A 241 13.75 -9.61 22.58
N LYS A 242 14.83 -9.58 21.78
CA LYS A 242 15.42 -10.78 21.17
C LYS A 242 16.90 -10.83 21.43
N VAL A 243 17.40 -12.05 21.57
CA VAL A 243 18.86 -12.32 21.63
C VAL A 243 19.41 -12.23 20.20
N VAL A 244 20.29 -11.28 19.98
CA VAL A 244 20.88 -11.04 18.64
C VAL A 244 22.39 -10.78 18.75
N PRO A 245 23.17 -11.05 17.68
CA PRO A 245 24.54 -10.57 17.57
C PRO A 245 24.53 -9.04 17.47
N TYR A 246 25.27 -8.36 18.35
CA TYR A 246 25.41 -6.91 18.35
C TYR A 246 26.83 -6.50 18.68
N LYS A 247 27.49 -5.79 17.76
CA LYS A 247 28.90 -5.33 17.88
C LYS A 247 29.90 -6.45 18.25
N GLY A 248 29.64 -7.67 17.75
CA GLY A 248 30.51 -8.83 17.98
C GLY A 248 30.20 -9.64 19.22
N GLU A 249 29.22 -9.23 20.01
CA GLU A 249 28.76 -9.91 21.24
C GLU A 249 27.30 -10.36 21.13
N ILE A 250 26.86 -11.22 22.02
CA ILE A 250 25.45 -11.58 22.18
C ILE A 250 24.77 -10.56 23.09
N ALA A 251 23.74 -9.90 22.60
CA ALA A 251 22.99 -8.90 23.35
C ALA A 251 21.48 -9.13 23.24
N ILE A 252 20.73 -8.66 24.24
CA ILE A 252 19.28 -8.56 24.18
C ILE A 252 18.95 -7.18 23.60
N ARG A 253 18.22 -7.15 22.48
CA ARG A 253 17.86 -5.92 21.79
C ARG A 253 16.36 -5.87 21.47
N PRO A 254 15.73 -4.68 21.51
CA PRO A 254 14.36 -4.50 21.06
C PRO A 254 14.29 -4.62 19.54
N ILE A 255 13.68 -5.68 19.04
CA ILE A 255 13.59 -5.97 17.61
C ILE A 255 12.16 -5.76 17.12
N LEU A 256 12.03 -4.89 16.12
CA LEU A 256 10.81 -4.74 15.34
C LEU A 256 10.81 -5.75 14.19
N HIS A 257 9.78 -6.59 14.13
CA HIS A 257 9.54 -7.47 12.99
C HIS A 257 8.58 -6.80 12.02
N VAL A 258 9.02 -6.65 10.78
CA VAL A 258 8.22 -6.13 9.67
C VAL A 258 8.14 -7.20 8.59
N ARG A 259 6.93 -7.53 8.17
CA ARG A 259 6.69 -8.50 7.10
C ARG A 259 6.14 -7.82 5.88
N PHE A 260 6.70 -8.18 4.74
CA PHE A 260 6.35 -7.65 3.44
C PHE A 260 5.69 -8.73 2.60
N THR A 261 4.59 -8.36 1.98
CA THR A 261 3.95 -9.13 0.91
C THR A 261 4.04 -8.29 -0.36
N TYR A 262 4.57 -8.84 -1.44
CA TYR A 262 4.59 -8.13 -2.70
C TYR A 262 4.25 -9.02 -3.88
N GLU A 263 3.74 -8.40 -4.94
CA GLU A 263 3.40 -9.02 -6.21
C GLU A 263 4.63 -9.07 -7.11
N GLU A 264 5.23 -10.25 -7.33
CA GLU A 264 6.46 -10.37 -8.13
C GLU A 264 6.29 -10.01 -9.62
N ARG A 265 5.06 -9.93 -10.11
CA ARG A 265 4.78 -9.48 -11.48
C ARG A 265 5.17 -8.03 -11.73
N ILE A 266 5.25 -7.18 -10.69
CA ILE A 266 5.62 -5.77 -10.83
C ILE A 266 7.12 -5.59 -11.04
N GLU A 267 7.96 -6.34 -10.30
CA GLU A 267 9.42 -6.28 -10.39
C GLU A 267 10.05 -7.49 -9.68
N ASP A 268 11.33 -7.75 -9.91
CA ASP A 268 12.07 -8.88 -9.33
C ASP A 268 12.44 -8.69 -7.85
N GLY A 269 12.89 -9.79 -7.24
CA GLY A 269 13.28 -9.81 -5.83
C GLY A 269 14.46 -8.91 -5.48
N LEU A 270 15.34 -8.60 -6.44
CA LEU A 270 16.48 -7.70 -6.19
C LEU A 270 16.00 -6.26 -5.95
N ASN A 271 15.08 -5.76 -6.78
CA ASN A 271 14.49 -4.44 -6.58
C ASN A 271 13.62 -4.39 -5.32
N ALA A 272 12.89 -5.48 -5.00
CA ALA A 272 12.15 -5.60 -3.75
C ALA A 272 13.08 -5.51 -2.53
N ARG A 273 14.22 -6.23 -2.55
CA ARG A 273 15.27 -6.17 -1.52
C ARG A 273 15.75 -4.74 -1.29
N PHE A 274 16.11 -4.01 -2.35
CA PHE A 274 16.55 -2.62 -2.19
C PHE A 274 15.49 -1.73 -1.55
N GLY A 275 14.22 -1.90 -1.89
CA GLY A 275 13.13 -1.18 -1.24
C GLY A 275 13.00 -1.52 0.25
N ILE A 276 13.06 -2.81 0.60
CA ILE A 276 13.01 -3.30 1.98
C ILE A 276 14.19 -2.78 2.79
N ASP A 277 15.43 -2.94 2.28
CA ASP A 277 16.64 -2.49 2.96
C ASP A 277 16.62 -0.99 3.25
N ARG A 278 16.14 -0.17 2.30
CA ARG A 278 15.98 1.28 2.48
C ARG A 278 14.96 1.60 3.57
N MET A 279 13.82 0.93 3.57
CA MET A 279 12.80 1.14 4.60
C MET A 279 13.33 0.78 6.00
N ILE A 280 13.98 -0.36 6.13
CA ILE A 280 14.59 -0.82 7.40
C ILE A 280 15.68 0.15 7.85
N LYS A 281 16.50 0.67 6.93
CA LYS A 281 17.52 1.68 7.24
C LYS A 281 16.93 2.96 7.83
N VAL A 282 15.82 3.43 7.28
CA VAL A 282 15.09 4.60 7.82
C VAL A 282 14.54 4.31 9.22
N LEU A 283 13.94 3.13 9.44
CA LEU A 283 13.40 2.75 10.74
C LEU A 283 14.50 2.55 11.79
N ALA A 284 15.67 2.06 11.41
CA ALA A 284 16.80 1.86 12.33
C ALA A 284 17.46 3.18 12.77
N ASP A 285 17.40 4.22 11.94
CA ASP A 285 17.95 5.55 12.26
C ASP A 285 16.96 6.68 11.87
N PRO A 286 15.82 6.77 12.55
CA PRO A 286 14.77 7.72 12.21
C PRO A 286 15.20 9.18 12.42
N LYS A 287 16.08 9.47 13.37
CA LYS A 287 16.57 10.83 13.59
C LYS A 287 17.30 11.36 12.36
N LYS A 288 18.06 10.54 11.67
CA LYS A 288 18.76 10.93 10.46
C LYS A 288 17.82 11.24 9.30
N TYR A 289 16.75 10.44 9.13
CA TYR A 289 15.92 10.49 7.93
C TYR A 289 14.57 11.17 8.10
N LEU A 290 14.08 11.32 9.35
CA LEU A 290 12.75 11.85 9.64
C LEU A 290 12.76 13.12 10.49
N ASN A 291 13.90 13.50 11.08
CA ASN A 291 13.93 14.59 12.05
C ASN A 291 13.89 15.96 11.39
N GLU A 292 14.63 16.17 10.30
CA GLU A 292 14.79 17.47 9.66
C GLU A 292 14.58 17.41 8.14
N GLY A 293 13.88 18.42 7.62
CA GLY A 293 13.69 18.60 6.19
C GLY A 293 12.60 17.71 5.56
N PRO A 294 12.50 17.75 4.24
CA PRO A 294 11.51 16.99 3.49
C PRO A 294 11.82 15.48 3.51
N LEU A 295 10.76 14.67 3.44
CA LEU A 295 10.89 13.22 3.39
C LEU A 295 11.59 12.74 2.11
N TRP A 296 11.57 13.52 1.05
CA TRP A 296 12.26 13.24 -0.20
C TRP A 296 12.71 14.55 -0.89
N PRO A 297 13.88 14.61 -1.53
CA PRO A 297 14.88 13.54 -1.69
C PRO A 297 15.74 13.30 -0.45
N GLN A 298 16.32 12.09 -0.36
CA GLN A 298 17.28 11.69 0.68
C GLN A 298 18.64 11.41 0.04
N LYS A 299 19.67 12.15 0.41
CA LYS A 299 21.03 12.07 -0.16
C LYS A 299 21.63 10.65 -0.18
N ASP A 300 21.31 9.84 0.82
CA ASP A 300 21.82 8.47 0.95
C ASP A 300 21.17 7.48 -0.02
N PHE A 301 20.12 7.89 -0.74
CA PHE A 301 19.30 7.01 -1.59
C PHE A 301 19.20 7.50 -3.04
N GLU A 302 19.86 8.60 -3.39
CA GLU A 302 19.99 9.13 -4.76
C GLU A 302 20.88 8.29 -5.65
#